data_46ced8aa067b223fa3b29273f874630b
#
_entry.id   46ced8aa067b223fa3b29273f874630b
#
_cell.length_a   1.000
_cell.length_b   1.000
_cell.length_c   1.000
_cell.angle_alpha   90.00
_cell.angle_beta   90.00
_cell.angle_gamma   90.00
#
_symmetry.space_group_name_H-M   'P 1'
#
loop_
_entity.id
_entity.type
_entity.pdbx_description
1 polymer ?
#
loop_
_entity_poly.entity_id
_entity_poly.type
_entity_poly.pdbx_seq_one_letter_code
_entity_poly.pdbx_strand_id
1 'polypeptide(L)'
;MVLQQLHEFFSVDDLSAWLSSQPTWLGGFDLPFGLPRELVNTLGWPQDWSQCMAHYTQLSRENIRDTFAAFCNARPVGQKFAHRATDRPAQSSPSMKWVNPPVAYMLHAGVPCLLKAQAYLAGVMPLQAEGMPTQAQPPRVALEAYPGLLARELLGARSYKSDDPAKQTPERLIARKHLVHGLELGSARLGMRLKLSHTLSGVLVQDASADRLDAVLCLMQAAWAHLQGPPHYGLPKDVDLLEGWIVSA
;
A
#
# COMPACT_ATOMS: atom_id res chain seq x y z
N MET A 1 5.98 11.75 -15.00
CA MET A 1 6.46 11.99 -13.61
C MET A 1 7.98 11.99 -13.60
N VAL A 2 8.63 12.70 -12.68
CA VAL A 2 10.11 12.72 -12.54
C VAL A 2 10.48 12.20 -11.14
N LEU A 3 11.31 11.15 -11.06
CA LEU A 3 11.93 10.72 -9.83
C LEU A 3 13.11 11.64 -9.52
N GLN A 4 13.01 12.40 -8.45
CA GLN A 4 14.05 13.38 -8.07
C GLN A 4 15.02 12.79 -7.05
N GLN A 5 14.51 12.04 -6.06
CA GLN A 5 15.27 11.61 -4.90
C GLN A 5 14.68 10.32 -4.30
N LEU A 6 15.53 9.56 -3.63
CA LEU A 6 15.18 8.44 -2.77
C LEU A 6 15.64 8.75 -1.34
N HIS A 7 14.78 8.50 -0.38
CA HIS A 7 15.08 8.56 1.04
C HIS A 7 14.93 7.18 1.65
N GLU A 8 15.81 6.81 2.54
CA GLU A 8 15.75 5.56 3.29
C GLU A 8 15.55 5.86 4.77
N PHE A 9 14.66 5.11 5.39
CA PHE A 9 14.35 5.20 6.81
C PHE A 9 14.57 3.83 7.44
N PHE A 10 15.23 3.80 8.59
CA PHE A 10 15.53 2.56 9.30
C PHE A 10 14.56 2.31 10.46
N SER A 11 13.69 3.27 10.75
CA SER A 11 12.62 3.13 11.72
C SER A 11 11.32 3.78 11.23
N VAL A 12 10.20 3.28 11.75
CA VAL A 12 8.87 3.86 11.50
C VAL A 12 8.76 5.26 12.10
N ASP A 13 9.46 5.52 13.21
CA ASP A 13 9.46 6.84 13.86
C ASP A 13 10.18 7.90 13.00
N ASP A 14 11.31 7.55 12.38
CA ASP A 14 12.02 8.45 11.46
C ASP A 14 11.17 8.79 10.24
N LEU A 15 10.50 7.78 9.66
CA LEU A 15 9.54 7.98 8.57
C LEU A 15 8.40 8.92 9.00
N SER A 16 7.80 8.66 10.18
CA SER A 16 6.70 9.48 10.71
C SER A 16 7.15 10.93 10.94
N ALA A 17 8.34 11.14 11.50
CA ALA A 17 8.91 12.47 11.73
C ALA A 17 9.15 13.20 10.40
N TRP A 18 9.71 12.50 9.40
CA TRP A 18 9.92 13.07 8.07
C TRP A 18 8.61 13.46 7.39
N LEU A 19 7.62 12.57 7.38
CA LEU A 19 6.29 12.85 6.81
C LEU A 19 5.62 14.05 7.50
N SER A 20 5.76 14.14 8.82
CA SER A 20 5.23 15.26 9.62
C SER A 20 5.93 16.59 9.32
N SER A 21 7.20 16.56 8.93
CA SER A 21 7.96 17.76 8.60
C SER A 21 7.61 18.35 7.23
N GLN A 22 7.03 17.53 6.34
CA GLN A 22 6.62 18.00 5.02
C GLN A 22 5.29 18.77 5.11
N PRO A 23 5.20 19.99 4.56
CA PRO A 23 3.98 20.80 4.66
C PRO A 23 2.81 20.18 3.89
N THR A 24 3.07 19.68 2.70
CA THR A 24 2.08 19.07 1.81
C THR A 24 2.67 17.89 1.07
N TRP A 25 1.88 16.81 0.91
CA TRP A 25 2.26 15.68 0.08
C TRP A 25 1.04 14.81 -0.28
N LEU A 26 1.17 14.05 -1.35
CA LEU A 26 0.32 12.93 -1.71
C LEU A 26 1.25 11.72 -1.91
N GLY A 27 1.03 10.67 -1.15
CA GLY A 27 1.90 9.49 -1.13
C GLY A 27 1.14 8.18 -1.31
N GLY A 28 1.76 7.23 -2.02
CA GLY A 28 1.33 5.84 -2.09
C GLY A 28 2.13 4.98 -1.11
N PHE A 29 1.44 4.19 -0.29
CA PHE A 29 2.05 3.38 0.76
C PHE A 29 1.75 1.91 0.53
N ASP A 30 2.81 1.08 0.48
CA ASP A 30 2.69 -0.39 0.36
C ASP A 30 2.29 -1.01 1.70
N LEU A 31 1.09 -0.67 2.15
CA LEU A 31 0.46 -1.30 3.32
C LEU A 31 -1.05 -1.16 3.22
N PRO A 32 -1.82 -2.12 3.73
CA PRO A 32 -3.28 -1.99 3.74
C PRO A 32 -3.73 -0.93 4.74
N PHE A 33 -4.87 -0.29 4.42
CA PHE A 33 -5.47 0.72 5.31
C PHE A 33 -6.63 0.16 6.13
N GLY A 34 -7.14 -1.03 5.78
CA GLY A 34 -8.26 -1.63 6.48
C GLY A 34 -8.22 -3.15 6.53
N LEU A 35 -9.16 -3.72 7.27
CA LEU A 35 -9.33 -5.15 7.46
C LEU A 35 -10.56 -5.66 6.69
N PRO A 36 -10.60 -6.96 6.30
CA PRO A 36 -11.80 -7.53 5.69
C PRO A 36 -13.01 -7.38 6.59
N ARG A 37 -14.13 -6.86 6.06
CA ARG A 37 -15.39 -6.70 6.81
C ARG A 37 -15.88 -7.99 7.43
N GLU A 38 -15.72 -9.11 6.70
CA GLU A 38 -16.06 -10.44 7.21
C GLU A 38 -15.31 -10.78 8.50
N LEU A 39 -14.00 -10.46 8.56
CA LEU A 39 -13.20 -10.68 9.77
C LEU A 39 -13.70 -9.83 10.93
N VAL A 40 -13.88 -8.52 10.69
CA VAL A 40 -14.30 -7.56 11.71
C VAL A 40 -15.67 -7.93 12.28
N ASN A 41 -16.62 -8.31 11.42
CA ASN A 41 -17.95 -8.77 11.81
C ASN A 41 -17.88 -10.04 12.67
N THR A 42 -17.10 -11.02 12.24
CA THR A 42 -16.99 -12.32 12.94
C THR A 42 -16.35 -12.15 14.32
N LEU A 43 -15.40 -11.24 14.47
CA LEU A 43 -14.73 -10.96 15.73
C LEU A 43 -15.54 -10.03 16.65
N GLY A 44 -16.65 -9.46 16.17
CA GLY A 44 -17.44 -8.49 16.92
C GLY A 44 -16.69 -7.17 17.18
N TRP A 45 -15.72 -6.82 16.32
CA TRP A 45 -14.95 -5.59 16.45
C TRP A 45 -15.75 -4.37 15.99
N PRO A 46 -15.33 -3.14 16.37
CA PRO A 46 -16.01 -1.92 15.93
C PRO A 46 -16.13 -1.81 14.42
N GLN A 47 -17.30 -1.38 13.92
CA GLN A 47 -17.61 -1.25 12.50
C GLN A 47 -17.20 0.10 11.91
N ASP A 48 -16.94 1.08 12.75
CA ASP A 48 -16.30 2.34 12.37
C ASP A 48 -14.79 2.11 12.22
N TRP A 49 -14.23 2.57 11.10
CA TRP A 49 -12.81 2.36 10.79
C TRP A 49 -11.88 2.90 11.88
N SER A 50 -12.14 4.12 12.36
CA SER A 50 -11.28 4.77 13.35
C SER A 50 -11.27 4.00 14.66
N GLN A 51 -12.44 3.56 15.11
CA GLN A 51 -12.58 2.75 16.33
C GLN A 51 -11.99 1.35 16.15
N CYS A 52 -12.17 0.75 14.96
CA CYS A 52 -11.57 -0.53 14.62
C CYS A 52 -10.04 -0.47 14.65
N MET A 53 -9.45 0.55 14.04
CA MET A 53 -8.00 0.74 14.03
C MET A 53 -7.46 1.08 15.42
N ALA A 54 -8.17 1.89 16.21
CA ALA A 54 -7.81 2.16 17.59
C ALA A 54 -7.79 0.87 18.44
N HIS A 55 -8.76 -0.02 18.26
CA HIS A 55 -8.77 -1.35 18.89
C HIS A 55 -7.60 -2.22 18.38
N TYR A 56 -7.46 -2.35 17.06
CA TYR A 56 -6.48 -3.22 16.43
C TYR A 56 -5.04 -2.88 16.79
N THR A 57 -4.71 -1.59 16.80
CA THR A 57 -3.34 -1.12 17.09
C THR A 57 -2.92 -1.26 18.55
N GLN A 58 -3.85 -1.52 19.47
CA GLN A 58 -3.56 -1.84 20.86
C GLN A 58 -3.24 -3.33 21.09
N LEU A 59 -3.55 -4.19 20.13
CA LEU A 59 -3.27 -5.61 20.24
C LEU A 59 -1.76 -5.87 20.10
N SER A 60 -1.25 -6.83 20.88
CA SER A 60 0.10 -7.35 20.63
C SER A 60 0.14 -8.17 19.33
N ARG A 61 1.34 -8.30 18.73
CA ARG A 61 1.52 -9.18 17.57
C ARG A 61 1.09 -10.61 17.84
N GLU A 62 1.26 -11.08 19.07
CA GLU A 62 0.83 -12.41 19.51
C GLU A 62 -0.69 -12.51 19.50
N ASN A 63 -1.39 -11.54 20.11
CA ASN A 63 -2.86 -11.50 20.11
C ASN A 63 -3.44 -11.42 18.69
N ILE A 64 -2.83 -10.62 17.80
CA ILE A 64 -3.23 -10.58 16.38
C ILE A 64 -3.07 -11.95 15.73
N ARG A 65 -1.91 -12.58 15.90
CA ARG A 65 -1.64 -13.92 15.35
C ARG A 65 -2.68 -14.93 15.82
N ASP A 66 -2.91 -15.00 17.12
CA ASP A 66 -3.75 -16.03 17.73
C ASP A 66 -5.23 -15.82 17.37
N THR A 67 -5.69 -14.57 17.39
CA THR A 67 -7.05 -14.20 16.97
C THR A 67 -7.29 -14.54 15.51
N PHE A 68 -6.34 -14.17 14.61
CA PHE A 68 -6.49 -14.43 13.19
C PHE A 68 -6.32 -15.92 12.86
N ALA A 69 -5.46 -16.63 13.59
CA ALA A 69 -5.34 -18.09 13.46
C ALA A 69 -6.61 -18.80 13.89
N ALA A 70 -7.23 -18.41 14.99
CA ALA A 70 -8.51 -18.95 15.45
C ALA A 70 -9.62 -18.71 14.40
N PHE A 71 -9.74 -17.50 13.88
CA PHE A 71 -10.66 -17.17 12.78
C PHE A 71 -10.42 -18.09 11.57
N CYS A 72 -9.18 -18.23 11.12
CA CYS A 72 -8.84 -19.06 9.96
C CYS A 72 -9.16 -20.55 10.19
N ASN A 73 -8.95 -21.06 11.39
CA ASN A 73 -9.19 -22.46 11.74
C ASN A 73 -10.69 -22.80 11.83
N ALA A 74 -11.54 -21.82 12.09
CA ALA A 74 -13.00 -21.99 12.09
C ALA A 74 -13.61 -21.97 10.68
N ARG A 75 -12.81 -21.70 9.62
CA ARG A 75 -13.29 -21.58 8.24
C ARG A 75 -13.14 -22.88 7.45
N PRO A 76 -13.96 -23.07 6.40
CA PRO A 76 -13.82 -24.23 5.51
C PRO A 76 -12.45 -24.30 4.84
N VAL A 77 -12.02 -25.51 4.51
CA VAL A 77 -10.81 -25.76 3.72
C VAL A 77 -10.89 -25.00 2.39
N GLY A 78 -9.82 -24.31 2.01
CA GLY A 78 -9.76 -23.48 0.80
C GLY A 78 -10.22 -22.03 0.98
N GLN A 79 -10.84 -21.69 2.13
CA GLN A 79 -11.30 -20.34 2.44
C GLN A 79 -10.61 -19.76 3.68
N LYS A 80 -9.37 -20.14 3.90
CA LYS A 80 -8.62 -19.81 5.11
C LYS A 80 -8.63 -18.31 5.48
N PHE A 81 -8.35 -17.44 4.54
CA PHE A 81 -8.30 -16.00 4.77
C PHE A 81 -9.53 -15.30 4.22
N ALA A 82 -10.06 -14.32 4.94
CA ALA A 82 -11.00 -13.37 4.38
C ALA A 82 -10.27 -12.33 3.52
N HIS A 83 -10.92 -11.87 2.46
CA HIS A 83 -10.40 -10.89 1.54
C HIS A 83 -11.25 -9.63 1.56
N ARG A 84 -10.62 -8.49 1.39
CA ARG A 84 -11.31 -7.23 1.09
C ARG A 84 -11.76 -7.22 -0.37
N ALA A 85 -12.71 -6.37 -0.70
CA ALA A 85 -13.19 -6.20 -2.07
C ALA A 85 -12.04 -5.88 -3.05
N THR A 86 -11.07 -5.06 -2.62
CA THR A 86 -9.91 -4.65 -3.41
C THR A 86 -8.86 -5.75 -3.63
N ASP A 87 -8.76 -6.74 -2.74
CA ASP A 87 -7.67 -7.74 -2.77
C ASP A 87 -7.71 -8.62 -4.02
N ARG A 88 -8.92 -8.93 -4.53
CA ARG A 88 -9.08 -9.77 -5.74
C ARG A 88 -8.65 -9.05 -7.03
N PRO A 89 -9.17 -7.85 -7.37
CA PRO A 89 -8.74 -7.13 -8.56
C PRO A 89 -7.26 -6.76 -8.50
N ALA A 90 -6.72 -6.41 -7.32
CA ALA A 90 -5.30 -6.14 -7.15
C ALA A 90 -4.43 -7.40 -7.12
N GLN A 91 -5.02 -8.60 -6.96
CA GLN A 91 -4.32 -9.85 -6.71
C GLN A 91 -3.34 -9.74 -5.54
N SER A 92 -3.73 -9.00 -4.51
CA SER A 92 -2.94 -8.78 -3.31
C SER A 92 -3.11 -9.91 -2.29
N SER A 93 -2.20 -9.99 -1.34
CA SER A 93 -2.40 -10.82 -0.15
C SER A 93 -3.48 -10.21 0.72
N PRO A 94 -4.32 -11.02 1.40
CA PRO A 94 -5.31 -10.51 2.36
C PRO A 94 -4.66 -9.66 3.43
N SER A 95 -5.27 -8.53 3.81
CA SER A 95 -4.74 -7.62 4.82
C SER A 95 -4.63 -8.25 6.23
N MET A 96 -5.40 -9.30 6.50
CA MET A 96 -5.34 -10.07 7.75
C MET A 96 -4.20 -11.11 7.79
N LYS A 97 -3.43 -11.29 6.72
CA LYS A 97 -2.37 -12.31 6.66
C LYS A 97 -1.18 -11.89 7.52
N TRP A 98 -0.79 -12.74 8.49
CA TRP A 98 0.32 -12.47 9.44
C TRP A 98 1.62 -13.19 9.12
N VAL A 99 1.63 -14.00 8.05
CA VAL A 99 2.81 -14.78 7.59
C VAL A 99 3.03 -14.59 6.10
N ASN A 100 4.21 -14.48 5.66
CA ASN A 100 4.76 -14.40 4.30
C ASN A 100 3.79 -14.01 3.17
N PRO A 101 3.55 -12.73 2.90
CA PRO A 101 4.05 -11.58 3.62
C PRO A 101 3.23 -11.29 4.89
N PRO A 102 3.81 -10.64 5.91
CA PRO A 102 3.14 -10.35 7.18
C PRO A 102 2.30 -9.06 7.11
N VAL A 103 1.35 -9.01 6.19
CA VAL A 103 0.57 -7.82 5.81
C VAL A 103 -0.20 -7.23 7.00
N ALA A 104 -0.71 -8.09 7.89
CA ALA A 104 -1.37 -7.66 9.12
C ALA A 104 -0.46 -6.77 9.98
N TYR A 105 0.81 -7.14 10.12
CA TYR A 105 1.75 -6.33 10.92
C TYR A 105 2.20 -5.06 10.20
N MET A 106 2.13 -5.02 8.85
CA MET A 106 2.35 -3.80 8.08
C MET A 106 1.22 -2.78 8.35
N LEU A 107 -0.03 -3.22 8.35
CA LEU A 107 -1.18 -2.42 8.75
C LEU A 107 -1.04 -1.92 10.19
N HIS A 108 -0.72 -2.85 11.12
CA HIS A 108 -0.59 -2.56 12.56
C HIS A 108 0.43 -1.46 12.87
N ALA A 109 1.57 -1.44 12.16
CA ALA A 109 2.62 -0.45 12.37
C ALA A 109 2.43 0.81 11.51
N GLY A 110 1.94 0.66 10.28
CA GLY A 110 1.92 1.73 9.29
C GLY A 110 0.77 2.71 9.47
N VAL A 111 -0.43 2.25 9.81
CA VAL A 111 -1.58 3.16 10.02
C VAL A 111 -1.30 4.16 11.14
N PRO A 112 -0.81 3.77 12.34
CA PRO A 112 -0.44 4.75 13.37
C PRO A 112 0.63 5.74 12.92
N CYS A 113 1.60 5.31 12.11
CA CYS A 113 2.62 6.20 11.54
C CYS A 113 1.98 7.30 10.69
N LEU A 114 1.04 6.95 9.82
CA LEU A 114 0.35 7.91 8.96
C LEU A 114 -0.58 8.85 9.76
N LEU A 115 -1.28 8.32 10.76
CA LEU A 115 -2.12 9.12 11.65
C LEU A 115 -1.30 10.11 12.46
N LYS A 116 -0.13 9.70 12.98
CA LYS A 116 0.81 10.58 13.68
C LYS A 116 1.30 11.72 12.77
N ALA A 117 1.48 11.45 11.48
CA ALA A 117 1.78 12.45 10.46
C ALA A 117 0.58 13.33 10.07
N GLN A 118 -0.59 13.15 10.70
CA GLN A 118 -1.83 13.86 10.38
C GLN A 118 -2.27 13.70 8.91
N ALA A 119 -2.02 12.53 8.34
CA ALA A 119 -2.42 12.24 6.97
C ALA A 119 -3.93 11.93 6.89
N TYR A 120 -4.57 12.41 5.84
CA TYR A 120 -5.86 11.92 5.41
C TYR A 120 -5.64 10.61 4.65
N LEU A 121 -6.21 9.51 5.12
CA LEU A 121 -6.13 8.20 4.48
C LEU A 121 -7.33 8.03 3.56
N ALA A 122 -7.10 8.19 2.25
CA ALA A 122 -8.16 8.09 1.26
C ALA A 122 -8.71 6.65 1.17
N GLY A 123 -10.02 6.53 1.07
CA GLY A 123 -10.73 5.25 0.98
C GLY A 123 -11.11 4.64 2.33
N VAL A 124 -10.61 5.18 3.47
CA VAL A 124 -11.02 4.72 4.83
C VAL A 124 -11.50 5.86 5.72
N MET A 125 -11.06 7.08 5.45
CA MET A 125 -11.62 8.25 6.12
C MET A 125 -12.76 8.82 5.29
N PRO A 126 -13.87 9.27 5.92
CA PRO A 126 -14.98 9.86 5.20
C PRO A 126 -14.53 11.12 4.48
N LEU A 127 -15.04 11.30 3.27
CA LEU A 127 -14.98 12.60 2.60
C LEU A 127 -15.78 13.60 3.41
N GLN A 128 -15.32 14.84 3.46
CA GLN A 128 -16.12 15.91 4.07
C GLN A 128 -17.46 16.00 3.36
N ALA A 129 -18.54 16.13 4.15
CA ALA A 129 -19.89 16.16 3.62
C ALA A 129 -20.05 17.23 2.53
N GLU A 130 -20.72 16.90 1.44
CA GLU A 130 -21.12 17.85 0.40
C GLU A 130 -21.91 19.00 1.05
N GLY A 131 -21.47 20.25 0.84
CA GLY A 131 -22.14 21.43 1.37
C GLY A 131 -21.44 22.12 2.53
N MET A 132 -20.38 21.57 3.11
CA MET A 132 -19.49 22.37 3.94
C MET A 132 -18.63 23.31 3.07
N PRO A 133 -18.32 24.54 3.55
CA PRO A 133 -17.39 25.40 2.82
C PRO A 133 -16.13 24.59 2.51
N THR A 134 -15.69 24.67 1.26
CA THR A 134 -14.53 23.92 0.74
C THR A 134 -13.35 24.15 1.69
N GLN A 135 -13.22 23.30 2.72
CA GLN A 135 -12.01 23.27 3.50
C GLN A 135 -10.90 22.89 2.52
N ALA A 136 -9.82 23.64 2.58
CA ALA A 136 -8.65 23.33 1.77
C ALA A 136 -8.39 21.82 1.80
N GLN A 137 -8.07 21.25 0.64
CA GLN A 137 -7.72 19.83 0.53
C GLN A 137 -6.77 19.46 1.68
N PRO A 138 -6.92 18.28 2.30
CA PRO A 138 -6.01 17.88 3.35
C PRO A 138 -4.57 18.01 2.82
N PRO A 139 -3.69 18.69 3.56
CA PRO A 139 -2.34 18.99 3.05
C PRO A 139 -1.51 17.71 2.87
N ARG A 140 -1.89 16.63 3.54
CA ARG A 140 -1.18 15.35 3.54
C ARG A 140 -2.17 14.23 3.23
N VAL A 141 -2.01 13.60 2.08
CA VAL A 141 -2.90 12.54 1.59
C VAL A 141 -2.13 11.24 1.42
N ALA A 142 -2.57 10.20 2.12
CA ALA A 142 -2.08 8.85 1.98
C ALA A 142 -3.07 8.02 1.13
N LEU A 143 -2.52 7.25 0.21
CA LEU A 143 -3.22 6.30 -0.64
C LEU A 143 -2.66 4.91 -0.37
N GLU A 144 -3.53 3.91 -0.22
CA GLU A 144 -3.09 2.53 -0.21
C GLU A 144 -2.61 2.16 -1.61
N ALA A 145 -1.35 1.79 -1.73
CA ALA A 145 -0.73 1.36 -2.97
C ALA A 145 -0.25 -0.09 -2.85
N TYR A 146 -0.08 -0.73 -3.99
CA TYR A 146 0.41 -2.10 -4.03
C TYR A 146 1.36 -2.28 -5.23
N PRO A 147 2.67 -2.32 -5.01
CA PRO A 147 3.65 -2.40 -6.09
C PRO A 147 3.49 -3.66 -6.94
N GLY A 148 3.05 -4.76 -6.35
CA GLY A 148 2.80 -6.02 -7.05
C GLY A 148 1.74 -5.92 -8.15
N LEU A 149 0.82 -4.97 -8.09
CA LEU A 149 -0.17 -4.73 -9.14
C LEU A 149 0.50 -4.32 -10.46
N LEU A 150 1.33 -3.29 -10.43
CA LEU A 150 2.06 -2.81 -11.61
C LEU A 150 3.19 -3.75 -12.03
N ALA A 151 3.88 -4.35 -11.05
CA ALA A 151 4.95 -5.30 -11.33
C ALA A 151 4.44 -6.51 -12.13
N ARG A 152 3.30 -7.08 -11.75
CA ARG A 152 2.68 -8.20 -12.50
C ARG A 152 2.21 -7.80 -13.88
N GLU A 153 1.71 -6.60 -14.05
CA GLU A 153 1.29 -6.11 -15.35
C GLU A 153 2.46 -6.05 -16.35
N LEU A 154 3.63 -5.60 -15.89
CA LEU A 154 4.81 -5.46 -16.75
C LEU A 154 5.63 -6.75 -16.89
N LEU A 155 5.61 -7.62 -15.89
CA LEU A 155 6.44 -8.82 -15.83
C LEU A 155 5.68 -10.14 -15.95
N GLY A 156 4.35 -10.13 -15.78
CA GLY A 156 3.58 -11.36 -15.59
C GLY A 156 3.97 -12.06 -14.28
N ALA A 157 4.22 -13.34 -14.34
CA ALA A 157 4.58 -14.18 -13.18
C ALA A 157 6.07 -14.11 -12.79
N ARG A 158 6.90 -13.33 -13.50
CA ARG A 158 8.34 -13.27 -13.23
C ARG A 158 8.64 -12.55 -11.92
N SER A 159 9.42 -13.21 -11.04
CA SER A 159 9.91 -12.59 -9.82
C SER A 159 11.06 -11.63 -10.11
N TYR A 160 11.06 -10.46 -9.46
CA TYR A 160 12.09 -9.43 -9.62
C TYR A 160 12.90 -9.15 -8.35
N LYS A 161 12.51 -9.71 -7.19
CA LYS A 161 13.11 -9.44 -5.88
C LYS A 161 13.30 -10.68 -5.03
N SER A 162 14.24 -10.62 -4.09
CA SER A 162 14.37 -11.56 -2.98
C SER A 162 15.21 -10.96 -1.87
N ASP A 163 14.75 -11.10 -0.63
CA ASP A 163 15.52 -10.79 0.59
C ASP A 163 16.59 -11.84 0.87
N ASP A 164 16.42 -13.06 0.32
CA ASP A 164 17.38 -14.15 0.46
C ASP A 164 18.49 -14.02 -0.58
N PRO A 165 19.76 -13.76 -0.17
CA PRO A 165 20.88 -13.63 -1.08
C PRO A 165 21.08 -14.85 -2.01
N ALA A 166 20.78 -16.07 -1.54
CA ALA A 166 20.89 -17.29 -2.33
C ALA A 166 19.88 -17.36 -3.49
N LYS A 167 18.82 -16.55 -3.43
CA LYS A 167 17.77 -16.46 -4.45
C LYS A 167 17.88 -15.21 -5.34
N GLN A 168 18.94 -14.45 -5.20
CA GLN A 168 19.20 -13.27 -6.05
C GLN A 168 19.88 -13.71 -7.34
N THR A 169 19.08 -13.96 -8.38
CA THR A 169 19.53 -14.53 -9.65
C THR A 169 19.65 -13.47 -10.76
N PRO A 170 20.43 -13.75 -11.84
CA PRO A 170 20.46 -12.86 -13.01
C PRO A 170 19.09 -12.59 -13.63
N GLU A 171 18.17 -13.55 -13.63
CA GLU A 171 16.82 -13.40 -14.15
C GLU A 171 16.03 -12.34 -13.38
N ARG A 172 16.21 -12.25 -12.05
CA ARG A 172 15.61 -11.19 -11.24
C ARG A 172 16.23 -9.82 -11.51
N LEU A 173 17.53 -9.74 -11.75
CA LEU A 173 18.18 -8.52 -12.20
C LEU A 173 17.60 -8.04 -13.57
N ILE A 174 17.43 -8.98 -14.51
CA ILE A 174 16.82 -8.69 -15.81
C ILE A 174 15.37 -8.23 -15.64
N ALA A 175 14.61 -8.87 -14.73
CA ALA A 175 13.24 -8.46 -14.44
C ALA A 175 13.17 -7.03 -13.89
N ARG A 176 14.08 -6.62 -12.99
CA ARG A 176 14.16 -5.22 -12.51
C ARG A 176 14.48 -4.24 -13.64
N LYS A 177 15.40 -4.59 -14.55
CA LYS A 177 15.67 -3.79 -15.75
C LYS A 177 14.43 -3.63 -16.61
N HIS A 178 13.67 -4.71 -16.84
CA HIS A 178 12.42 -4.66 -17.60
C HIS A 178 11.35 -3.80 -16.91
N LEU A 179 11.24 -3.87 -15.57
CA LEU A 179 10.32 -2.99 -14.82
C LEU A 179 10.68 -1.52 -15.03
N VAL A 180 11.93 -1.13 -14.77
CA VAL A 180 12.38 0.25 -14.93
C VAL A 180 12.13 0.73 -16.35
N HIS A 181 12.53 -0.06 -17.36
CA HIS A 181 12.31 0.27 -18.76
C HIS A 181 10.83 0.41 -19.12
N GLY A 182 9.98 -0.52 -18.65
CA GLY A 182 8.53 -0.46 -18.85
C GLY A 182 7.90 0.81 -18.27
N LEU A 183 8.36 1.24 -17.09
CA LEU A 183 7.93 2.49 -16.45
C LEU A 183 8.41 3.72 -17.24
N GLU A 184 9.63 3.73 -17.78
CA GLU A 184 10.15 4.81 -18.62
C GLU A 184 9.40 4.92 -19.95
N LEU A 185 8.97 3.80 -20.52
CA LEU A 185 8.14 3.78 -21.74
C LEU A 185 6.68 4.15 -21.49
N GLY A 186 6.20 4.03 -20.24
CA GLY A 186 4.79 4.21 -19.91
C GLY A 186 3.93 3.03 -20.34
N SER A 187 4.48 1.82 -20.31
CA SER A 187 3.81 0.59 -20.77
C SER A 187 2.78 0.04 -19.80
N ALA A 188 2.69 0.58 -18.58
CA ALA A 188 1.70 0.18 -17.58
C ALA A 188 0.34 0.87 -17.84
N ARG A 189 -0.75 0.26 -17.31
CA ARG A 189 -2.14 0.77 -17.41
C ARG A 189 -2.30 2.24 -17.02
N LEU A 190 -1.40 2.76 -16.18
CA LEU A 190 -1.48 4.14 -15.71
C LEU A 190 -1.27 5.18 -16.80
N GLY A 191 -0.75 4.80 -18.00
CA GLY A 191 -0.50 5.69 -19.12
C GLY A 191 0.54 6.77 -18.83
N MET A 192 1.37 6.58 -17.81
CA MET A 192 2.33 7.56 -17.33
C MET A 192 3.76 7.07 -17.53
N ARG A 193 4.65 8.00 -17.91
CA ARG A 193 6.07 7.72 -18.04
C ARG A 193 6.85 8.18 -16.83
N LEU A 194 7.73 7.32 -16.34
CA LEU A 194 8.74 7.65 -15.34
C LEU A 194 9.95 8.31 -16.05
N LYS A 195 10.40 9.44 -15.51
CA LYS A 195 11.69 10.05 -15.88
C LYS A 195 12.61 9.98 -14.67
N LEU A 196 13.80 9.45 -14.85
CA LEU A 196 14.82 9.33 -13.80
C LEU A 196 16.21 9.52 -14.40
N SER A 197 17.19 9.87 -13.56
CA SER A 197 18.59 9.94 -13.98
C SER A 197 19.16 8.54 -14.18
N HIS A 198 20.25 8.44 -14.95
CA HIS A 198 20.96 7.18 -15.15
C HIS A 198 21.46 6.58 -13.83
N THR A 199 21.90 7.42 -12.91
CA THR A 199 22.32 7.01 -11.55
C THR A 199 21.17 6.37 -10.78
N LEU A 200 19.99 7.02 -10.74
CA LEU A 200 18.81 6.48 -10.06
C LEU A 200 18.33 5.17 -10.71
N SER A 201 18.37 5.08 -12.04
CA SER A 201 18.07 3.82 -12.73
C SER A 201 18.99 2.68 -12.28
N GLY A 202 20.30 2.96 -12.20
CA GLY A 202 21.28 1.99 -11.67
C GLY A 202 20.98 1.56 -10.24
N VAL A 203 20.66 2.50 -9.35
CA VAL A 203 20.29 2.23 -7.95
C VAL A 203 19.08 1.31 -7.86
N LEU A 204 18.01 1.59 -8.61
CA LEU A 204 16.78 0.77 -8.60
C LEU A 204 17.04 -0.65 -9.13
N VAL A 205 17.84 -0.77 -10.18
CA VAL A 205 18.12 -2.08 -10.81
C VAL A 205 19.03 -2.95 -9.93
N GLN A 206 20.01 -2.35 -9.25
CA GLN A 206 20.97 -3.08 -8.42
C GLN A 206 20.41 -3.48 -7.04
N ASP A 207 19.35 -2.84 -6.59
CA ASP A 207 18.69 -3.19 -5.34
C ASP A 207 17.97 -4.55 -5.47
N ALA A 208 18.56 -5.60 -4.89
CA ALA A 208 18.08 -6.96 -5.05
C ALA A 208 16.84 -7.28 -4.21
N SER A 209 16.63 -6.62 -3.07
CA SER A 209 15.38 -6.63 -2.30
C SER A 209 14.25 -5.91 -3.03
N ALA A 210 14.64 -4.95 -3.90
CA ALA A 210 13.79 -4.07 -4.67
C ALA A 210 12.84 -3.18 -3.84
N ASP A 211 13.19 -2.88 -2.60
CA ASP A 211 12.39 -1.97 -1.75
C ASP A 211 12.29 -0.58 -2.37
N ARG A 212 13.41 -0.08 -2.95
CA ARG A 212 13.43 1.20 -3.67
C ARG A 212 12.55 1.18 -4.93
N LEU A 213 12.54 0.05 -5.64
CA LEU A 213 11.71 -0.11 -6.84
C LEU A 213 10.23 -0.21 -6.48
N ASP A 214 9.90 -0.92 -5.39
CA ASP A 214 8.53 -0.99 -4.86
C ASP A 214 8.02 0.39 -4.43
N ALA A 215 8.86 1.19 -3.77
CA ALA A 215 8.52 2.57 -3.46
C ALA A 215 8.25 3.41 -4.72
N VAL A 216 9.00 3.20 -5.80
CA VAL A 216 8.75 3.87 -7.09
C VAL A 216 7.46 3.40 -7.74
N LEU A 217 7.12 2.10 -7.66
CA LEU A 217 5.85 1.58 -8.16
C LEU A 217 4.66 2.21 -7.39
N CYS A 218 4.76 2.33 -6.07
CA CYS A 218 3.77 3.03 -5.25
C CYS A 218 3.69 4.54 -5.59
N LEU A 219 4.83 5.18 -5.84
CA LEU A 219 4.87 6.57 -6.30
C LEU A 219 4.17 6.75 -7.66
N MET A 220 4.29 5.80 -8.59
CA MET A 220 3.58 5.84 -9.87
C MET A 220 2.07 5.77 -9.68
N GLN A 221 1.58 4.92 -8.76
CA GLN A 221 0.16 4.83 -8.43
C GLN A 221 -0.35 6.14 -7.77
N ALA A 222 0.42 6.72 -6.86
CA ALA A 222 0.09 8.01 -6.26
C ALA A 222 0.07 9.15 -7.28
N ALA A 223 1.02 9.18 -8.20
CA ALA A 223 1.05 10.18 -9.27
C ALA A 223 -0.14 10.04 -10.23
N TRP A 224 -0.57 8.82 -10.53
CA TRP A 224 -1.81 8.58 -11.28
C TRP A 224 -3.03 9.10 -10.52
N ALA A 225 -3.15 8.79 -9.24
CA ALA A 225 -4.23 9.28 -8.39
C ALA A 225 -4.27 10.82 -8.31
N HIS A 226 -3.11 11.46 -8.27
CA HIS A 226 -3.02 12.92 -8.33
C HIS A 226 -3.67 13.49 -9.60
N LEU A 227 -3.50 12.83 -10.75
CA LEU A 227 -4.13 13.22 -12.01
C LEU A 227 -5.64 12.98 -12.02
N GLN A 228 -6.13 11.98 -11.27
CA GLN A 228 -7.58 11.77 -11.10
C GLN A 228 -8.21 12.88 -10.24
N GLY A 229 -7.41 13.47 -9.35
CA GLY A 229 -7.82 14.59 -8.51
C GLY A 229 -8.71 14.21 -7.33
N PRO A 230 -8.86 15.18 -6.39
CA PRO A 230 -9.78 15.03 -5.28
C PRO A 230 -11.23 15.06 -5.74
N PRO A 231 -12.18 14.60 -4.94
CA PRO A 231 -11.97 14.04 -3.62
C PRO A 231 -11.62 12.54 -3.62
N HIS A 232 -11.82 11.85 -4.75
CA HIS A 232 -11.75 10.39 -4.82
C HIS A 232 -10.37 9.84 -5.22
N TYR A 233 -9.50 10.63 -5.85
CA TYR A 233 -8.16 10.18 -6.31
C TYR A 233 -8.18 8.92 -7.18
N GLY A 234 -9.27 8.71 -7.94
CA GLY A 234 -9.48 7.52 -8.76
C GLY A 234 -9.99 6.29 -8.01
N LEU A 235 -10.33 6.41 -6.73
CA LEU A 235 -10.99 5.35 -5.97
C LEU A 235 -12.47 5.23 -6.37
N PRO A 236 -13.09 4.03 -6.31
CA PRO A 236 -14.53 3.87 -6.48
C PRO A 236 -15.32 4.74 -5.49
N LYS A 237 -16.51 5.20 -5.89
CA LYS A 237 -17.34 6.06 -5.04
C LYS A 237 -17.98 5.32 -3.87
N ASP A 238 -18.15 4.01 -4.01
CA ASP A 238 -18.83 3.09 -3.08
C ASP A 238 -17.83 2.23 -2.30
N VAL A 239 -16.62 2.74 -2.06
CA VAL A 239 -15.61 2.04 -1.25
C VAL A 239 -16.14 1.79 0.17
N ASP A 240 -16.01 0.56 0.63
CA ASP A 240 -16.22 0.22 2.03
C ASP A 240 -15.13 0.87 2.89
N LEU A 241 -15.50 1.88 3.69
CA LEU A 241 -14.54 2.63 4.51
C LEU A 241 -13.82 1.76 5.55
N LEU A 242 -14.38 0.61 5.95
CA LEU A 242 -13.71 -0.32 6.87
C LEU A 242 -12.58 -1.09 6.19
N GLU A 243 -12.75 -1.40 4.90
CA GLU A 243 -11.79 -2.20 4.12
C GLU A 243 -10.73 -1.36 3.42
N GLY A 244 -11.11 -0.16 2.95
CA GLY A 244 -10.28 0.65 2.09
C GLY A 244 -10.17 0.10 0.66
N TRP A 245 -9.33 0.73 -0.15
CA TRP A 245 -9.15 0.34 -1.54
C TRP A 245 -7.73 0.60 -2.02
N ILE A 246 -7.13 -0.37 -2.70
CA ILE A 246 -5.83 -0.21 -3.36
C ILE A 246 -6.00 0.70 -4.59
N VAL A 247 -5.29 1.80 -4.60
CA VAL A 247 -5.35 2.77 -5.70
C VAL A 247 -4.96 2.14 -7.03
N SER A 248 -5.71 2.44 -8.08
CA SER A 248 -5.57 1.88 -9.44
C SER A 248 -5.92 0.38 -9.61
N ALA A 249 -6.49 -0.28 -8.59
CA ALA A 249 -6.98 -1.66 -8.68
C ALA A 249 -8.34 -1.76 -9.38
#